data_b14589ded4965793456913aa7d3c1573
#
_entry.id   b14589ded4965793456913aa7d3c1573
#
_cell.length_a   1.000
_cell.length_b   1.000
_cell.length_c   1.000
_cell.angle_alpha   90.00
_cell.angle_beta   90.00
_cell.angle_gamma   90.00
#
_symmetry.space_group_name_H-M   'P 1'
#
loop_
_entity.id
_entity.type
_entity.pdbx_description
1 polymer ?
#
loop_
_entity_poly.entity_id
_entity_poly.type
_entity_poly.pdbx_seq_one_letter_code
_entity_poly.pdbx_strand_id
1 'polypeptide(L)'
;KRDKEKPFMMMYLHKAPHRAWWPSPEKFAEFYEKKFPEPETLFDDYSGRGTAAKTAEMNILTHMQYMHDSKVRPETIKEMGKVEPEIVYIKGDGSLMRPTAQGFYRPFGRANKEQKKIYNVTLDKISKDFKENWPTMNDKEKMQWKFQRYMQDYLATISSVDDNVGRVLDYLDETGLDENTIVVY
;
A
#
# COMPACT_ATOMS: atom_id res chain seq x y z
N LYS A 1 -10.06 -2.75 31.58
CA LYS A 1 -9.41 -1.84 32.56
C LYS A 1 -8.22 -2.58 33.17
N ARG A 2 -7.02 -1.94 33.18
CA ARG A 2 -5.81 -2.47 33.81
C ARG A 2 -5.92 -2.39 35.34
N ASP A 3 -5.43 -3.40 36.06
CA ASP A 3 -5.14 -3.30 37.49
C ASP A 3 -3.86 -2.44 37.67
N LYS A 4 -3.99 -1.29 38.29
CA LYS A 4 -2.89 -0.32 38.42
C LYS A 4 -1.81 -0.78 39.40
N GLU A 5 -2.13 -1.69 40.30
CA GLU A 5 -1.21 -2.24 41.30
C GLU A 5 -0.35 -3.39 40.76
N LYS A 6 -0.59 -3.82 39.49
CA LYS A 6 0.14 -4.90 38.87
C LYS A 6 0.96 -4.44 37.67
N PRO A 7 2.13 -5.04 37.44
CA PRO A 7 2.88 -4.80 36.21
C PRO A 7 2.04 -5.27 34.99
N PHE A 8 2.33 -4.71 33.84
CA PHE A 8 1.69 -5.10 32.57
C PHE A 8 2.75 -5.41 31.53
N MET A 9 2.36 -6.21 30.55
CA MET A 9 3.06 -6.37 29.30
C MET A 9 2.07 -6.11 28.16
N MET A 10 2.49 -5.38 27.15
CA MET A 10 1.70 -5.10 25.97
C MET A 10 2.48 -5.44 24.70
N MET A 11 1.90 -6.25 23.85
CA MET A 11 2.41 -6.46 22.50
C MET A 11 1.58 -5.62 21.53
N TYR A 12 2.19 -4.57 20.98
CA TYR A 12 1.52 -3.65 20.07
C TYR A 12 1.79 -4.06 18.63
N LEU A 13 0.97 -4.97 18.10
CA LEU A 13 1.18 -5.62 16.82
C LEU A 13 0.32 -5.01 15.72
N HIS A 14 0.93 -4.21 14.87
CA HIS A 14 0.29 -3.72 13.64
C HIS A 14 0.29 -4.79 12.56
N LYS A 15 -0.81 -4.89 11.80
CA LYS A 15 -0.80 -5.63 10.54
C LYS A 15 -0.06 -4.87 9.45
N ALA A 16 -0.15 -3.55 9.44
CA ALA A 16 0.63 -2.68 8.58
C ALA A 16 2.14 -2.81 8.92
N PRO A 17 3.05 -2.74 7.96
CA PRO A 17 2.84 -2.41 6.54
C PRO A 17 2.59 -3.62 5.63
N HIS A 18 1.91 -4.67 6.11
CA HIS A 18 1.52 -5.79 5.25
C HIS A 18 0.60 -5.31 4.11
N ARG A 19 0.80 -5.83 2.90
CA ARG A 19 -0.10 -5.63 1.74
C ARG A 19 -1.54 -6.04 2.08
N ALA A 20 -2.61 -5.32 1.73
CA ALA A 20 -2.62 -4.12 0.90
C ALA A 20 -2.47 -2.85 1.77
N TRP A 21 -1.76 -1.91 1.21
CA TRP A 21 -1.45 -0.65 1.88
C TRP A 21 -2.66 0.29 1.85
N TRP A 22 -3.34 0.44 2.96
CA TRP A 22 -4.42 1.40 3.17
C TRP A 22 -4.06 2.26 4.38
N PRO A 23 -3.36 3.38 4.15
CA PRO A 23 -2.99 4.33 5.21
C PRO A 23 -4.23 5.03 5.78
N SER A 24 -4.04 5.89 6.79
CA SER A 24 -5.13 6.80 7.19
C SER A 24 -5.55 7.67 5.99
N PRO A 25 -6.82 8.12 5.94
CA PRO A 25 -7.31 8.91 4.81
C PRO A 25 -6.49 10.17 4.54
N GLU A 26 -6.04 10.84 5.61
CA GLU A 26 -5.25 12.05 5.57
C GLU A 26 -3.85 11.78 4.97
N LYS A 27 -3.19 10.73 5.43
CA LYS A 27 -1.88 10.30 4.88
C LYS A 27 -2.01 9.84 3.43
N PHE A 28 -3.11 9.17 3.08
CA PHE A 28 -3.38 8.78 1.69
C PHE A 28 -3.44 9.99 0.76
N ALA A 29 -4.16 11.03 1.17
CA ALA A 29 -4.27 12.27 0.40
C ALA A 29 -2.94 13.03 0.35
N GLU A 30 -2.24 13.15 1.49
CA GLU A 30 -0.95 13.83 1.60
C GLU A 30 0.11 13.20 0.69
N PHE A 31 0.27 11.87 0.79
CA PHE A 31 1.33 11.16 0.08
C PHE A 31 1.06 10.99 -1.40
N TYR A 32 -0.19 11.05 -1.83
CA TYR A 32 -0.54 11.08 -3.25
C TYR A 32 0.08 12.28 -3.98
N GLU A 33 0.22 13.41 -3.32
CA GLU A 33 0.81 14.62 -3.89
C GLU A 33 2.36 14.59 -3.88
N LYS A 34 2.98 13.59 -3.23
CA LYS A 34 4.43 13.45 -3.16
C LYS A 34 4.96 12.68 -4.36
N LYS A 35 6.14 13.07 -4.83
CA LYS A 35 6.91 12.34 -5.84
C LYS A 35 8.17 11.76 -5.19
N PHE A 36 8.41 10.49 -5.42
CA PHE A 36 9.56 9.77 -4.87
C PHE A 36 10.64 9.56 -5.94
N PRO A 37 11.93 9.69 -5.57
CA PRO A 37 13.02 9.43 -6.50
C PRO A 37 13.00 7.96 -6.94
N GLU A 38 13.23 7.74 -8.22
CA GLU A 38 13.35 6.40 -8.78
C GLU A 38 14.76 5.87 -8.48
N PRO A 39 14.89 4.64 -7.94
CA PRO A 39 16.20 4.03 -7.79
C PRO A 39 16.79 3.68 -9.16
N GLU A 40 18.10 3.78 -9.30
CA GLU A 40 18.81 3.39 -10.54
C GLU A 40 18.50 1.95 -10.95
N THR A 41 18.20 1.10 -9.99
CA THR A 41 17.87 -0.33 -10.18
C THR A 41 16.41 -0.58 -10.53
N LEU A 42 15.55 0.44 -10.72
CA LEU A 42 14.14 0.24 -11.08
C LEU A 42 13.97 -0.55 -12.38
N PHE A 43 14.90 -0.38 -13.30
CA PHE A 43 14.93 -1.04 -14.61
C PHE A 43 16.11 -2.03 -14.74
N ASP A 44 16.61 -2.56 -13.63
CA ASP A 44 17.71 -3.53 -13.63
C ASP A 44 17.30 -4.79 -14.41
N ASP A 45 18.14 -5.22 -15.33
CA ASP A 45 17.99 -6.47 -16.10
C ASP A 45 18.52 -7.70 -15.37
N TYR A 46 19.04 -7.50 -14.14
CA TYR A 46 19.68 -8.51 -13.30
C TYR A 46 20.91 -9.17 -13.94
N SER A 47 21.53 -8.53 -14.95
CA SER A 47 22.79 -9.00 -15.52
C SER A 47 23.88 -9.03 -14.43
N GLY A 48 24.75 -10.05 -14.47
CA GLY A 48 25.78 -10.22 -13.44
C GLY A 48 25.31 -10.70 -12.08
N ARG A 49 24.01 -10.87 -11.85
CA ARG A 49 23.45 -11.36 -10.57
C ARG A 49 23.27 -12.87 -10.56
N GLY A 50 23.10 -13.44 -9.35
CA GLY A 50 22.87 -14.88 -9.16
C GLY A 50 21.54 -15.36 -9.76
N THR A 51 21.41 -16.66 -10.00
CA THR A 51 20.27 -17.30 -10.64
C THR A 51 18.92 -16.94 -9.99
N ALA A 52 18.86 -16.93 -8.65
CA ALA A 52 17.62 -16.59 -7.93
C ALA A 52 17.07 -15.21 -8.29
N ALA A 53 17.94 -14.20 -8.43
CA ALA A 53 17.51 -12.86 -8.84
C ALA A 53 17.07 -12.82 -10.31
N LYS A 54 17.78 -13.52 -11.20
CA LYS A 54 17.45 -13.58 -12.65
C LYS A 54 16.15 -14.29 -12.94
N THR A 55 15.80 -15.29 -12.13
CA THR A 55 14.59 -16.12 -12.33
C THR A 55 13.40 -15.65 -11.50
N ALA A 56 13.56 -14.59 -10.67
CA ALA A 56 12.47 -14.01 -9.91
C ALA A 56 11.45 -13.36 -10.86
N GLU A 57 10.24 -13.91 -10.89
CA GLU A 57 9.18 -13.43 -11.79
C GLU A 57 8.51 -12.16 -11.28
N MET A 58 8.53 -11.93 -9.96
CA MET A 58 7.82 -10.81 -9.34
C MET A 58 8.48 -9.47 -9.70
N ASN A 59 7.72 -8.60 -10.32
CA ASN A 59 8.13 -7.24 -10.65
C ASN A 59 6.95 -6.26 -10.49
N ILE A 60 7.27 -4.97 -10.48
CA ILE A 60 6.28 -3.91 -10.29
C ILE A 60 5.26 -3.88 -11.45
N LEU A 61 5.72 -4.01 -12.69
CA LEU A 61 4.86 -3.84 -13.87
C LEU A 61 3.76 -4.90 -13.93
N THR A 62 4.12 -6.18 -13.74
CA THR A 62 3.22 -7.31 -13.99
C THR A 62 2.57 -7.91 -12.74
N HIS A 63 3.10 -7.64 -11.54
CA HIS A 63 2.61 -8.26 -10.30
C HIS A 63 1.88 -7.30 -9.35
N MET A 64 2.04 -5.98 -9.51
CA MET A 64 1.25 -5.02 -8.74
C MET A 64 -0.12 -4.80 -9.39
N GLN A 65 -1.16 -5.14 -8.64
CA GLN A 65 -2.55 -5.10 -9.10
C GLN A 65 -3.08 -3.68 -9.18
N TYR A 66 -3.80 -3.35 -10.22
CA TYR A 66 -4.41 -2.03 -10.43
C TYR A 66 -5.34 -1.61 -9.30
N MET A 67 -6.28 -2.51 -8.95
CA MET A 67 -7.29 -2.23 -7.92
C MET A 67 -6.73 -2.37 -6.49
N HIS A 68 -5.91 -3.39 -6.25
CA HIS A 68 -5.46 -3.75 -4.91
C HIS A 68 -4.28 -2.90 -4.45
N ASP A 69 -3.27 -2.75 -5.32
CA ASP A 69 -2.03 -2.05 -4.97
C ASP A 69 -2.05 -0.59 -5.40
N SER A 70 -2.52 -0.30 -6.62
CA SER A 70 -2.52 1.07 -7.15
C SER A 70 -3.80 1.86 -6.84
N LYS A 71 -4.81 1.22 -6.23
CA LYS A 71 -6.08 1.84 -5.82
C LYS A 71 -6.91 2.44 -6.96
N VAL A 72 -6.71 1.95 -8.20
CA VAL A 72 -7.63 2.26 -9.31
C VAL A 72 -8.99 1.66 -8.99
N ARG A 73 -10.06 2.44 -9.16
CA ARG A 73 -11.41 1.97 -8.87
C ARG A 73 -11.80 0.80 -9.78
N PRO A 74 -12.46 -0.23 -9.23
CA PRO A 74 -12.95 -1.36 -10.01
C PRO A 74 -13.86 -0.95 -11.18
N GLU A 75 -14.66 0.09 -11.00
CA GLU A 75 -15.54 0.64 -12.03
C GLU A 75 -14.73 1.17 -13.22
N THR A 76 -13.61 1.85 -12.96
CA THR A 76 -12.71 2.36 -13.99
C THR A 76 -12.10 1.22 -14.80
N ILE A 77 -11.61 0.17 -14.13
CA ILE A 77 -11.08 -1.02 -14.83
C ILE A 77 -12.17 -1.67 -15.68
N LYS A 78 -13.39 -1.77 -15.16
CA LYS A 78 -14.53 -2.34 -15.92
C LYS A 78 -14.88 -1.50 -17.15
N GLU A 79 -14.89 -0.19 -17.03
CA GLU A 79 -15.15 0.74 -18.16
C GLU A 79 -14.07 0.66 -19.24
N MET A 80 -12.82 0.52 -18.86
CA MET A 80 -11.69 0.39 -19.79
C MET A 80 -11.68 -0.97 -20.52
N GLY A 81 -12.33 -1.98 -19.94
CA GLY A 81 -12.37 -3.34 -20.50
C GLY A 81 -11.03 -4.06 -20.33
N LYS A 82 -10.28 -4.23 -21.43
CA LYS A 82 -8.96 -4.87 -21.37
C LYS A 82 -7.89 -3.86 -20.97
N VAL A 83 -7.18 -4.14 -19.90
CA VAL A 83 -6.06 -3.32 -19.40
C VAL A 83 -4.77 -4.15 -19.45
N GLU A 84 -3.76 -3.66 -20.16
CA GLU A 84 -2.46 -4.32 -20.32
C GLU A 84 -1.35 -3.60 -19.54
N PRO A 85 -0.36 -4.34 -18.99
CA PRO A 85 -0.27 -5.80 -18.98
C PRO A 85 -1.35 -6.47 -18.12
N GLU A 86 -1.85 -7.62 -18.54
CA GLU A 86 -2.80 -8.38 -17.71
C GLU A 86 -2.10 -8.94 -16.47
N ILE A 87 -2.65 -8.65 -15.30
CA ILE A 87 -2.11 -9.14 -14.02
C ILE A 87 -2.72 -10.51 -13.72
N VAL A 88 -1.90 -11.53 -13.77
CA VAL A 88 -2.30 -12.91 -13.50
C VAL A 88 -1.26 -13.58 -12.61
N TYR A 89 -1.72 -14.29 -11.58
CA TYR A 89 -0.84 -15.09 -10.72
C TYR A 89 -1.03 -16.58 -10.98
N ILE A 90 0.06 -17.33 -10.95
CA ILE A 90 0.04 -18.77 -10.95
C ILE A 90 0.01 -19.24 -9.50
N LYS A 91 -1.01 -19.99 -9.10
CA LYS A 91 -1.08 -20.61 -7.78
C LYS A 91 -0.19 -21.85 -7.73
N GLY A 92 0.09 -22.34 -6.50
CA GLY A 92 0.92 -23.53 -6.29
C GLY A 92 0.37 -24.80 -6.95
N ASP A 93 -0.91 -24.84 -7.30
CA ASP A 93 -1.55 -25.92 -8.06
C ASP A 93 -1.51 -25.72 -9.60
N GLY A 94 -0.82 -24.68 -10.07
CA GLY A 94 -0.71 -24.33 -11.49
C GLY A 94 -1.91 -23.59 -12.05
N SER A 95 -2.98 -23.37 -11.28
CA SER A 95 -4.15 -22.63 -11.74
C SER A 95 -3.88 -21.11 -11.77
N LEU A 96 -4.55 -20.41 -12.70
CA LEU A 96 -4.44 -18.96 -12.81
C LEU A 96 -5.38 -18.26 -11.83
N MET A 97 -4.88 -17.24 -11.16
CA MET A 97 -5.66 -16.34 -10.32
C MET A 97 -5.61 -14.93 -10.88
N ARG A 98 -6.76 -14.40 -11.27
CA ARG A 98 -6.90 -13.01 -11.68
C ARG A 98 -7.24 -12.12 -10.50
N PRO A 99 -6.75 -10.87 -10.46
CA PRO A 99 -7.16 -9.89 -9.46
C PRO A 99 -8.67 -9.69 -9.47
N THR A 100 -9.24 -9.56 -8.28
CA THR A 100 -10.66 -9.28 -8.10
C THR A 100 -10.88 -7.93 -7.43
N ALA A 101 -12.05 -7.35 -7.63
CA ALA A 101 -12.45 -6.12 -6.97
C ALA A 101 -12.52 -6.23 -5.43
N GLN A 102 -12.56 -7.46 -4.90
CA GLN A 102 -12.60 -7.71 -3.45
C GLN A 102 -11.37 -7.14 -2.72
N GLY A 103 -10.18 -7.14 -3.36
CA GLY A 103 -8.97 -6.55 -2.81
C GLY A 103 -9.08 -5.03 -2.58
N PHE A 104 -9.95 -4.37 -3.35
CA PHE A 104 -10.30 -2.96 -3.17
C PHE A 104 -11.45 -2.78 -2.17
N TYR A 105 -12.58 -3.42 -2.40
CA TYR A 105 -13.80 -3.18 -1.62
C TYR A 105 -13.72 -3.62 -0.17
N ARG A 106 -13.00 -4.71 0.14
CA ARG A 106 -12.92 -5.22 1.50
C ARG A 106 -12.23 -4.27 2.48
N PRO A 107 -11.05 -3.70 2.18
CA PRO A 107 -10.45 -2.67 3.04
C PRO A 107 -11.25 -1.36 3.04
N PHE A 108 -11.63 -0.86 1.85
CA PHE A 108 -12.42 0.37 1.71
C PHE A 108 -13.77 0.30 2.43
N GLY A 109 -14.40 -0.87 2.43
CA GLY A 109 -15.69 -1.10 3.13
C GLY A 109 -15.61 -0.92 4.64
N ARG A 110 -14.43 -1.12 5.26
CA ARG A 110 -14.20 -0.94 6.70
C ARG A 110 -14.12 0.53 7.12
N ALA A 111 -13.83 1.42 6.18
CA ALA A 111 -13.80 2.84 6.46
C ALA A 111 -15.21 3.36 6.80
N ASN A 112 -15.28 4.25 7.79
CA ASN A 112 -16.53 4.93 8.13
C ASN A 112 -16.90 5.97 7.05
N LYS A 113 -18.06 6.62 7.21
CA LYS A 113 -18.60 7.54 6.22
C LYS A 113 -17.69 8.76 5.97
N GLU A 114 -17.10 9.30 7.03
CA GLU A 114 -16.22 10.48 6.93
C GLU A 114 -14.89 10.12 6.29
N GLN A 115 -14.29 9.00 6.68
CA GLN A 115 -13.09 8.48 6.05
C GLN A 115 -13.27 8.21 4.55
N LYS A 116 -14.42 7.63 4.17
CA LYS A 116 -14.75 7.40 2.75
C LYS A 116 -14.81 8.68 1.94
N LYS A 117 -15.30 9.78 2.52
CA LYS A 117 -15.32 11.07 1.82
C LYS A 117 -13.91 11.53 1.45
N ILE A 118 -12.96 11.43 2.41
CA ILE A 118 -11.56 11.83 2.18
C ILE A 118 -10.90 10.90 1.16
N TYR A 119 -11.04 9.58 1.33
CA TYR A 119 -10.51 8.60 0.37
C TYR A 119 -11.02 8.84 -1.05
N ASN A 120 -12.31 9.12 -1.19
CA ASN A 120 -12.94 9.25 -2.51
C ASN A 120 -12.29 10.33 -3.36
N VAL A 121 -11.91 11.47 -2.77
CA VAL A 121 -11.25 12.57 -3.50
C VAL A 121 -9.97 12.07 -4.18
N THR A 122 -9.12 11.36 -3.44
CA THR A 122 -7.84 10.85 -3.97
C THR A 122 -8.06 9.65 -4.91
N LEU A 123 -8.99 8.75 -4.59
CA LEU A 123 -9.33 7.61 -5.44
C LEU A 123 -9.87 8.04 -6.81
N ASP A 124 -10.63 9.15 -6.85
CA ASP A 124 -11.15 9.69 -8.10
C ASP A 124 -10.02 10.31 -8.95
N LYS A 125 -9.07 11.02 -8.32
CA LYS A 125 -7.86 11.53 -8.99
C LYS A 125 -7.04 10.39 -9.61
N ILE A 126 -6.74 9.33 -8.82
CA ILE A 126 -5.98 8.15 -9.27
C ILE A 126 -6.68 7.49 -10.46
N SER A 127 -7.98 7.28 -10.36
CA SER A 127 -8.75 6.56 -11.38
C SER A 127 -8.89 7.37 -12.67
N LYS A 128 -9.03 8.70 -12.54
CA LYS A 128 -9.04 9.62 -13.66
C LYS A 128 -7.69 9.62 -14.40
N ASP A 129 -6.61 9.82 -13.65
CA ASP A 129 -5.24 9.80 -14.19
C ASP A 129 -4.93 8.49 -14.91
N PHE A 130 -5.27 7.36 -14.29
CA PHE A 130 -5.11 6.05 -14.88
C PHE A 130 -5.89 5.88 -16.18
N LYS A 131 -7.15 6.28 -16.20
CA LYS A 131 -8.02 6.16 -17.37
C LYS A 131 -7.52 7.00 -18.55
N GLU A 132 -7.04 8.22 -18.28
CA GLU A 132 -6.59 9.17 -19.29
C GLU A 132 -5.20 8.85 -19.83
N ASN A 133 -4.27 8.43 -18.99
CA ASN A 133 -2.86 8.34 -19.35
C ASN A 133 -2.37 6.91 -19.62
N TRP A 134 -2.86 5.92 -18.85
CA TRP A 134 -2.40 4.54 -18.96
C TRP A 134 -2.40 3.94 -20.36
N PRO A 135 -3.45 4.15 -21.21
CA PRO A 135 -3.50 3.57 -22.55
C PRO A 135 -2.38 4.03 -23.49
N THR A 136 -1.82 5.21 -23.25
CA THR A 136 -0.78 5.82 -24.11
C THR A 136 0.63 5.59 -23.59
N MET A 137 0.78 5.14 -22.36
CA MET A 137 2.08 4.88 -21.72
C MET A 137 2.75 3.64 -22.33
N ASN A 138 4.07 3.72 -22.56
CA ASN A 138 4.91 2.55 -22.79
C ASN A 138 5.20 1.80 -21.47
N ASP A 139 5.83 0.62 -21.55
CA ASP A 139 6.07 -0.23 -20.37
C ASP A 139 6.95 0.42 -19.31
N LYS A 140 7.92 1.27 -19.72
CA LYS A 140 8.75 2.02 -18.79
C LYS A 140 7.93 3.04 -18.02
N GLU A 141 7.11 3.82 -18.70
CA GLU A 141 6.21 4.81 -18.10
C GLU A 141 5.17 4.15 -17.17
N LYS A 142 4.63 2.99 -17.58
CA LYS A 142 3.73 2.18 -16.75
C LYS A 142 4.41 1.69 -15.47
N MET A 143 5.65 1.23 -15.57
CA MET A 143 6.43 0.81 -14.40
C MET A 143 6.71 2.00 -13.46
N GLN A 144 7.09 3.15 -14.00
CA GLN A 144 7.29 4.39 -13.24
C GLN A 144 6.02 4.83 -12.52
N TRP A 145 4.88 4.81 -13.21
CA TRP A 145 3.59 5.13 -12.62
C TRP A 145 3.24 4.19 -11.47
N LYS A 146 3.38 2.87 -11.65
CA LYS A 146 3.15 1.89 -10.58
C LYS A 146 4.12 2.04 -9.42
N PHE A 147 5.40 2.35 -9.70
CA PHE A 147 6.39 2.61 -8.67
C PHE A 147 5.99 3.81 -7.81
N GLN A 148 5.57 4.94 -8.42
CA GLN A 148 5.09 6.10 -7.67
C GLN A 148 3.89 5.74 -6.81
N ARG A 149 2.89 5.04 -7.34
CA ARG A 149 1.72 4.59 -6.58
C ARG A 149 2.10 3.68 -5.41
N TYR A 150 3.03 2.75 -5.65
CA TYR A 150 3.55 1.88 -4.61
C TYR A 150 4.21 2.65 -3.47
N MET A 151 5.14 3.54 -3.80
CA MET A 151 5.87 4.33 -2.80
C MET A 151 4.93 5.26 -2.02
N GLN A 152 3.98 5.90 -2.70
CA GLN A 152 2.99 6.75 -2.06
C GLN A 152 2.17 5.98 -1.03
N ASP A 153 1.61 4.84 -1.38
CA ASP A 153 0.74 4.06 -0.49
C ASP A 153 1.53 3.35 0.62
N TYR A 154 2.70 2.80 0.29
CA TYR A 154 3.55 2.09 1.25
C TYR A 154 4.08 3.04 2.34
N LEU A 155 4.68 4.17 1.94
CA LEU A 155 5.24 5.13 2.88
C LEU A 155 4.14 5.87 3.67
N ALA A 156 2.99 6.15 3.06
CA ALA A 156 1.84 6.67 3.79
C ALA A 156 1.35 5.68 4.87
N THR A 157 1.40 4.37 4.56
CA THR A 157 1.04 3.33 5.54
C THR A 157 2.03 3.27 6.68
N ILE A 158 3.35 3.36 6.41
CA ILE A 158 4.39 3.44 7.43
C ILE A 158 4.20 4.69 8.30
N SER A 159 3.98 5.86 7.68
CA SER A 159 3.70 7.10 8.42
C SER A 159 2.46 6.98 9.32
N SER A 160 1.44 6.25 8.88
CA SER A 160 0.26 5.98 9.72
C SER A 160 0.56 5.06 10.90
N VAL A 161 1.50 4.12 10.76
CA VAL A 161 1.99 3.28 11.87
C VAL A 161 2.78 4.12 12.86
N ASP A 162 3.67 4.98 12.35
CA ASP A 162 4.48 5.89 13.14
C ASP A 162 3.62 6.80 14.03
N ASP A 163 2.60 7.47 13.44
CA ASP A 163 1.63 8.27 14.19
C ASP A 163 0.94 7.47 15.32
N ASN A 164 0.62 6.20 15.08
CA ASN A 164 -0.04 5.37 16.10
C ASN A 164 0.92 4.88 17.19
N VAL A 165 2.17 4.61 16.83
CA VAL A 165 3.22 4.32 17.83
C VAL A 165 3.47 5.55 18.70
N GLY A 166 3.60 6.73 18.08
CA GLY A 166 3.73 8.00 18.80
C GLY A 166 2.62 8.19 19.84
N ARG A 167 1.36 7.99 19.47
CA ARG A 167 0.22 8.08 20.41
C ARG A 167 0.32 7.15 21.62
N VAL A 168 0.95 5.98 21.47
CA VAL A 168 1.17 5.06 22.59
C VAL A 168 2.28 5.58 23.49
N LEU A 169 3.35 6.12 22.90
CA LEU A 169 4.46 6.71 23.64
C LEU A 169 3.99 7.96 24.41
N ASP A 170 3.25 8.85 23.75
CA ASP A 170 2.64 10.03 24.38
C ASP A 170 1.76 9.63 25.57
N TYR A 171 0.96 8.57 25.43
CA TYR A 171 0.14 8.07 26.54
C TYR A 171 0.97 7.55 27.71
N LEU A 172 2.10 6.89 27.46
CA LEU A 172 3.00 6.46 28.55
C LEU A 172 3.55 7.66 29.30
N ASP A 173 4.04 8.67 28.57
CA ASP A 173 4.57 9.92 29.11
C ASP A 173 3.50 10.69 29.90
N GLU A 174 2.35 10.99 29.30
CA GLU A 174 1.24 11.71 29.95
C GLU A 174 0.70 11.05 31.22
N THR A 175 0.87 9.75 31.36
CA THR A 175 0.41 8.98 32.53
C THR A 175 1.51 8.63 33.51
N GLY A 176 2.76 9.03 33.25
CA GLY A 176 3.94 8.72 34.07
C GLY A 176 4.29 7.24 34.09
N LEU A 177 3.80 6.47 33.13
CA LEU A 177 4.10 5.04 33.03
C LEU A 177 5.46 4.77 32.40
N ASP A 178 5.97 5.69 31.61
CA ASP A 178 7.27 5.68 30.96
C ASP A 178 8.42 5.55 31.97
N GLU A 179 8.32 6.16 33.16
CA GLU A 179 9.33 6.09 34.22
C GLU A 179 9.66 4.65 34.65
N ASN A 180 8.71 3.71 34.49
CA ASN A 180 8.87 2.30 34.87
C ASN A 180 8.38 1.34 33.79
N THR A 181 8.59 1.70 32.51
CA THR A 181 8.22 0.87 31.36
C THR A 181 9.39 0.76 30.40
N ILE A 182 9.76 -0.47 30.05
CA ILE A 182 10.73 -0.74 28.98
C ILE A 182 9.96 -0.86 27.66
N VAL A 183 10.31 0.00 26.70
CA VAL A 183 9.80 -0.05 25.33
C VAL A 183 10.86 -0.72 24.45
N VAL A 184 10.45 -1.74 23.71
CA VAL A 184 11.31 -2.46 22.75
C VAL A 184 10.69 -2.31 21.35
N TYR A 185 11.49 -1.81 20.40
CA TYR A 185 11.11 -1.63 19.01
C TYR A 185 11.94 -2.55 18.10
#